data_bb76e4c6ce2505ca3b778bfb09b826fa
#
_entry.id   bb76e4c6ce2505ca3b778bfb09b826fa
#
_cell.length_a   1.000
_cell.length_b   1.000
_cell.length_c   1.000
_cell.angle_alpha   90.00
_cell.angle_beta   90.00
_cell.angle_gamma   90.00
#
_symmetry.space_group_name_H-M   'P 1'
#
loop_
_entity.id
_entity.type
_entity.pdbx_description
1 polymer ?
#
loop_
_entity_poly.entity_id
_entity_poly.type
_entity_poly.pdbx_seq_one_letter_code
_entity_poly.pdbx_strand_id
1 'polypeptide(L)'
;MAYISKIKEEGIWEPGKPIVAITIGDPAGIGPEIVVKSLFNPKVYAVCRPLIIGDKNVVEQALTLCQKQATINVIQKPWQGTYQQDFIDLIDMQNVDMSKLKKGTVQAMCGRASIDYINKAIELADPKQVDAIATAPVNTESIQAAGIDCSCHTEMFGTLTQTKEPLIMFEVRELRIFFLSQLISLREACQLVTQERIFDYIIRCTKALKSLGVTQGTLAVASLNPRNCEKNASLGDEEIKHIEPAVQEAQVRGYQVVGPISVDFVFHKALQGHYNGVLSLHHAQGHVAAKTLDFDRTISVTTGLPFLRSSVEHGTAFDIAGRGIASEVGMTEAILVATKYAPHFKAQA
;
A
#
# COMPACT_ATOMS: atom_id res chain seq x y z
N MET A 1 34.55 -4.96 -7.97
CA MET A 1 34.90 -3.85 -8.92
C MET A 1 34.41 -4.13 -10.33
N ALA A 2 34.56 -5.33 -10.90
CA ALA A 2 34.08 -5.64 -12.27
C ALA A 2 32.58 -5.55 -12.49
N TYR A 3 31.77 -5.76 -11.46
CA TYR A 3 30.30 -5.63 -11.51
C TYR A 3 29.87 -4.16 -11.62
N ILE A 4 30.59 -3.25 -10.94
CA ILE A 4 30.30 -1.80 -10.94
C ILE A 4 30.75 -1.14 -12.27
N SER A 5 31.82 -1.64 -12.94
CA SER A 5 32.23 -1.09 -14.23
C SER A 5 31.26 -1.47 -15.37
N LYS A 6 30.75 -2.70 -15.36
CA LYS A 6 29.78 -3.16 -16.36
C LYS A 6 28.46 -2.39 -16.30
N ILE A 7 28.12 -1.91 -15.13
CA ILE A 7 26.94 -1.11 -14.84
C ILE A 7 27.05 0.32 -15.40
N LYS A 8 28.23 0.94 -15.41
CA LYS A 8 28.44 2.27 -15.99
C LYS A 8 28.38 2.30 -17.52
N GLU A 9 28.76 1.22 -18.19
CA GLU A 9 28.68 1.11 -19.67
C GLU A 9 27.26 0.83 -20.16
N GLU A 10 26.38 0.29 -19.32
CA GLU A 10 24.99 -0.02 -19.64
C GLU A 10 23.98 1.03 -19.14
N GLY A 11 24.42 2.24 -18.76
CA GLY A 11 23.53 3.35 -18.35
C GLY A 11 23.05 3.28 -16.91
N ILE A 12 23.93 2.94 -15.95
CA ILE A 12 23.58 2.54 -14.61
C ILE A 12 23.85 3.57 -13.54
N TRP A 13 22.79 3.86 -12.78
CA TRP A 13 22.68 4.08 -11.36
C TRP A 13 23.65 5.04 -10.67
N GLU A 14 23.16 6.19 -10.27
CA GLU A 14 23.71 6.81 -9.05
C GLU A 14 23.22 5.98 -7.84
N PRO A 15 24.12 5.49 -6.99
CA PRO A 15 23.73 4.80 -5.75
C PRO A 15 23.04 5.79 -4.81
N GLY A 16 21.79 5.59 -4.49
CA GLY A 16 21.17 6.36 -3.43
C GLY A 16 19.64 6.44 -3.42
N LYS A 17 18.97 6.63 -4.54
CA LYS A 17 17.50 6.79 -4.52
C LYS A 17 16.80 5.57 -5.12
N PRO A 18 15.81 4.97 -4.45
CA PRO A 18 15.06 3.84 -5.01
C PRO A 18 14.23 4.26 -6.22
N ILE A 19 14.04 3.34 -7.17
CA ILE A 19 13.05 3.47 -8.25
C ILE A 19 11.71 2.96 -7.71
N VAL A 20 10.71 3.83 -7.72
CA VAL A 20 9.33 3.49 -7.35
C VAL A 20 8.49 3.43 -8.62
N ALA A 21 8.00 2.23 -8.98
CA ALA A 21 7.05 2.07 -10.06
C ALA A 21 5.66 2.53 -9.60
N ILE A 22 5.04 3.43 -10.35
CA ILE A 22 3.77 4.06 -10.00
C ILE A 22 2.74 3.71 -11.07
N THR A 23 1.73 2.92 -10.73
CA THR A 23 0.63 2.64 -11.67
C THR A 23 -0.42 3.75 -11.61
N ILE A 24 -0.93 4.19 -12.77
CA ILE A 24 -1.93 5.27 -12.83
C ILE A 24 -3.34 4.83 -12.41
N GLY A 25 -3.56 3.53 -12.13
CA GLY A 25 -4.85 2.99 -11.73
C GLY A 25 -5.88 2.98 -12.86
N ASP A 26 -7.17 3.15 -12.53
CA ASP A 26 -8.24 3.19 -13.54
C ASP A 26 -8.17 4.49 -14.35
N PRO A 27 -8.01 4.41 -15.69
CA PRO A 27 -7.96 5.59 -16.56
C PRO A 27 -9.20 6.50 -16.50
N ALA A 28 -10.37 5.95 -16.16
CA ALA A 28 -11.61 6.70 -16.01
C ALA A 28 -11.77 7.40 -14.66
N GLY A 29 -10.94 7.04 -13.65
CA GLY A 29 -10.97 7.58 -12.30
C GLY A 29 -10.02 8.77 -12.09
N ILE A 30 -9.81 9.11 -10.80
CA ILE A 30 -8.89 10.18 -10.36
C ILE A 30 -7.41 9.74 -10.36
N GLY A 31 -7.13 8.44 -10.55
CA GLY A 31 -5.78 7.90 -10.49
C GLY A 31 -4.75 8.67 -11.32
N PRO A 32 -4.99 8.91 -12.62
CA PRO A 32 -4.07 9.69 -13.46
C PRO A 32 -3.83 11.13 -12.95
N GLU A 33 -4.87 11.79 -12.42
CA GLU A 33 -4.78 13.16 -11.89
C GLU A 33 -3.91 13.24 -10.64
N ILE A 34 -4.14 12.35 -9.66
CA ILE A 34 -3.39 12.35 -8.40
C ILE A 34 -1.95 11.90 -8.60
N VAL A 35 -1.69 10.98 -9.54
CA VAL A 35 -0.32 10.58 -9.91
C VAL A 35 0.42 11.77 -10.53
N VAL A 36 -0.14 12.41 -11.55
CA VAL A 36 0.49 13.59 -12.15
C VAL A 36 0.77 14.66 -11.11
N LYS A 37 -0.22 15.04 -10.29
CA LYS A 37 -0.03 16.06 -9.25
C LYS A 37 1.05 15.71 -8.25
N SER A 38 1.14 14.43 -7.82
CA SER A 38 2.14 13.98 -6.86
C SER A 38 3.58 14.15 -7.37
N LEU A 39 3.80 14.04 -8.70
CA LEU A 39 5.11 14.25 -9.30
C LEU A 39 5.57 15.73 -9.27
N PHE A 40 4.67 16.67 -9.09
CA PHE A 40 5.03 18.08 -8.89
C PHE A 40 5.31 18.43 -7.43
N ASN A 41 5.20 17.47 -6.51
CA ASN A 41 5.70 17.65 -5.15
C ASN A 41 7.22 17.48 -5.13
N PRO A 42 7.99 18.52 -4.78
CA PRO A 42 9.47 18.47 -4.82
C PRO A 42 10.06 17.37 -3.92
N LYS A 43 9.33 16.93 -2.90
CA LYS A 43 9.77 15.84 -2.01
C LYS A 43 9.91 14.52 -2.75
N VAL A 44 9.12 14.26 -3.78
CA VAL A 44 9.13 12.98 -4.51
C VAL A 44 10.48 12.80 -5.20
N TYR A 45 10.88 13.70 -6.06
CA TYR A 45 12.18 13.61 -6.74
C TYR A 45 13.39 13.81 -5.80
N ALA A 46 13.17 14.43 -4.63
CA ALA A 46 14.23 14.56 -3.63
C ALA A 46 14.63 13.21 -3.03
N VAL A 47 13.71 12.23 -2.93
CA VAL A 47 13.93 10.97 -2.22
C VAL A 47 13.87 9.72 -3.09
N CYS A 48 13.18 9.73 -4.24
CA CYS A 48 13.08 8.58 -5.13
C CYS A 48 13.23 8.96 -6.62
N ARG A 49 13.24 7.94 -7.45
CA ARG A 49 13.16 7.97 -8.91
C ARG A 49 11.78 7.43 -9.31
N PRO A 50 10.78 8.31 -9.54
CA PRO A 50 9.44 7.88 -9.88
C PRO A 50 9.36 7.40 -11.33
N LEU A 51 8.85 6.18 -11.54
CA LEU A 51 8.62 5.59 -12.86
C LEU A 51 7.12 5.32 -13.03
N ILE A 52 6.50 5.99 -13.98
CA ILE A 52 5.06 5.84 -14.24
C ILE A 52 4.82 4.64 -15.16
N ILE A 53 3.77 3.88 -14.87
CA ILE A 53 3.26 2.81 -15.71
C ILE A 53 1.81 3.15 -16.05
N GLY A 54 1.54 3.39 -17.34
CA GLY A 54 0.23 3.82 -17.79
C GLY A 54 0.18 4.06 -19.29
N ASP A 55 -0.91 4.64 -19.78
CA ASP A 55 -1.06 5.07 -21.15
C ASP A 55 -0.66 6.53 -21.29
N LYS A 56 0.19 6.83 -22.29
CA LYS A 56 0.74 8.17 -22.51
C LYS A 56 -0.36 9.22 -22.71
N ASN A 57 -1.37 8.89 -23.53
CA ASN A 57 -2.43 9.85 -23.84
C ASN A 57 -3.28 10.18 -22.60
N VAL A 58 -3.46 9.19 -21.71
CA VAL A 58 -4.16 9.40 -20.42
C VAL A 58 -3.34 10.32 -19.52
N VAL A 59 -2.01 10.15 -19.46
CA VAL A 59 -1.11 11.01 -18.68
C VAL A 59 -1.08 12.44 -19.26
N GLU A 60 -1.01 12.61 -20.58
CA GLU A 60 -1.09 13.92 -21.25
C GLU A 60 -2.42 14.64 -20.95
N GLN A 61 -3.54 13.90 -20.99
CA GLN A 61 -4.84 14.43 -20.61
C GLN A 61 -4.86 14.87 -19.13
N ALA A 62 -4.28 14.08 -18.23
CA ALA A 62 -4.19 14.41 -16.81
C ALA A 62 -3.32 15.66 -16.55
N LEU A 63 -2.18 15.80 -17.24
CA LEU A 63 -1.37 17.03 -17.20
C LEU A 63 -2.18 18.27 -17.57
N THR A 64 -2.93 18.18 -18.67
CA THR A 64 -3.80 19.28 -19.14
C THR A 64 -4.88 19.62 -18.11
N LEU A 65 -5.60 18.62 -17.59
CA LEU A 65 -6.65 18.78 -16.58
C LEU A 65 -6.13 19.41 -15.29
N CYS A 66 -4.94 19.00 -14.86
CA CYS A 66 -4.30 19.52 -13.64
C CYS A 66 -3.53 20.84 -13.85
N GLN A 67 -3.55 21.41 -15.07
CA GLN A 67 -2.79 22.62 -15.44
C GLN A 67 -1.30 22.49 -15.09
N LYS A 68 -0.71 21.32 -15.37
CA LYS A 68 0.69 21.01 -15.16
C LYS A 68 1.40 20.84 -16.50
N GLN A 69 2.69 21.19 -16.54
CA GLN A 69 3.53 21.03 -17.72
C GLN A 69 4.76 20.20 -17.37
N ALA A 70 4.96 19.10 -18.10
CA ALA A 70 6.14 18.27 -18.01
C ALA A 70 6.42 17.60 -19.37
N THR A 71 7.65 17.25 -19.62
CA THR A 71 8.03 16.45 -20.78
C THR A 71 7.86 14.97 -20.45
N ILE A 72 7.04 14.25 -21.23
CA ILE A 72 6.90 12.80 -21.07
C ILE A 72 8.05 12.12 -21.82
N ASN A 73 8.90 11.45 -21.06
CA ASN A 73 9.98 10.61 -21.56
C ASN A 73 9.50 9.14 -21.60
N VAL A 74 9.11 8.67 -22.78
CA VAL A 74 8.70 7.28 -22.96
C VAL A 74 9.92 6.37 -22.99
N ILE A 75 9.96 5.41 -22.07
CA ILE A 75 11.08 4.46 -21.92
C ILE A 75 10.56 3.02 -21.92
N GLN A 76 11.44 2.09 -22.25
CA GLN A 76 11.15 0.64 -22.25
C GLN A 76 11.66 -0.06 -20.99
N LYS A 77 12.67 0.50 -20.36
CA LYS A 77 13.36 -0.09 -19.21
C LYS A 77 13.68 0.98 -18.17
N PRO A 78 13.60 0.65 -16.86
CA PRO A 78 13.79 1.64 -15.78
C PRO A 78 15.12 2.41 -15.87
N TRP A 79 16.21 1.78 -16.30
CA TRP A 79 17.51 2.44 -16.39
C TRP A 79 17.64 3.49 -17.51
N GLN A 80 16.64 3.63 -18.37
CA GLN A 80 16.59 4.66 -19.41
C GLN A 80 15.97 5.97 -18.91
N GLY A 81 15.45 5.99 -17.67
CA GLY A 81 14.78 7.16 -17.10
C GLY A 81 15.76 8.31 -16.81
N THR A 82 15.24 9.52 -16.95
CA THR A 82 15.93 10.78 -16.63
C THR A 82 15.86 11.08 -15.14
N TYR A 83 14.72 10.77 -14.52
CA TYR A 83 14.40 10.95 -13.10
C TYR A 83 14.64 12.37 -12.58
N GLN A 84 14.31 13.35 -13.39
CA GLN A 84 14.46 14.76 -13.08
C GLN A 84 13.09 15.43 -12.97
N GLN A 85 13.00 16.47 -12.15
CA GLN A 85 11.82 17.29 -12.08
C GLN A 85 11.50 17.85 -13.48
N ASP A 86 10.23 18.03 -13.80
CA ASP A 86 9.71 18.44 -15.12
C ASP A 86 9.81 17.36 -16.22
N PHE A 87 10.35 16.19 -15.91
CA PHE A 87 10.27 15.00 -16.77
C PHE A 87 9.43 13.91 -16.11
N ILE A 88 8.57 13.28 -16.89
CA ILE A 88 7.80 12.10 -16.48
C ILE A 88 8.33 10.90 -17.24
N ASP A 89 9.12 10.06 -16.57
CA ASP A 89 9.55 8.80 -17.13
C ASP A 89 8.38 7.82 -17.12
N LEU A 90 7.97 7.35 -18.30
CA LEU A 90 6.76 6.58 -18.53
C LEU A 90 7.05 5.29 -19.29
N ILE A 91 6.62 4.17 -18.76
CA ILE A 91 6.40 2.95 -19.55
C ILE A 91 4.99 3.05 -20.14
N ASP A 92 4.94 3.32 -21.45
CA ASP A 92 3.70 3.52 -22.18
C ASP A 92 3.08 2.20 -22.60
N MET A 93 1.89 1.90 -22.09
CA MET A 93 1.18 0.65 -22.34
C MET A 93 0.31 0.67 -23.59
N GLN A 94 -0.03 1.83 -24.15
CA GLN A 94 -0.79 2.04 -25.40
C GLN A 94 -2.07 1.21 -25.46
N ASN A 95 -2.81 1.14 -24.37
CA ASN A 95 -3.95 0.21 -24.23
C ASN A 95 -5.28 0.91 -23.93
N VAL A 96 -5.35 2.24 -24.09
CA VAL A 96 -6.55 3.04 -23.88
C VAL A 96 -6.96 3.75 -25.20
N ASP A 97 -8.13 3.43 -25.71
CA ASP A 97 -8.74 4.16 -26.82
C ASP A 97 -9.36 5.47 -26.30
N MET A 98 -8.66 6.58 -26.48
CA MET A 98 -9.09 7.90 -26.00
C MET A 98 -10.42 8.37 -26.58
N SER A 99 -10.81 7.86 -27.76
CA SER A 99 -12.11 8.21 -28.38
C SER A 99 -13.30 7.57 -27.64
N LYS A 100 -13.03 6.50 -26.89
CA LYS A 100 -14.01 5.77 -26.07
C LYS A 100 -13.93 6.07 -24.58
N LEU A 101 -12.82 6.68 -24.13
CA LEU A 101 -12.62 6.96 -22.71
C LEU A 101 -13.64 7.99 -22.20
N LYS A 102 -14.42 7.61 -21.19
CA LYS A 102 -15.37 8.47 -20.50
C LYS A 102 -15.00 8.53 -19.02
N LYS A 103 -14.59 9.70 -18.54
CA LYS A 103 -14.28 9.90 -17.12
C LYS A 103 -15.51 9.66 -16.23
N GLY A 104 -15.26 9.10 -15.04
CA GLY A 104 -16.30 8.86 -14.05
C GLY A 104 -17.29 7.76 -14.40
N THR A 105 -16.92 6.81 -15.27
CA THR A 105 -17.82 5.70 -15.67
C THR A 105 -17.08 4.37 -15.66
N VAL A 106 -17.81 3.32 -15.30
CA VAL A 106 -17.32 1.93 -15.37
C VAL A 106 -17.12 1.52 -16.82
N GLN A 107 -15.92 1.06 -17.17
CA GLN A 107 -15.55 0.65 -18.52
C GLN A 107 -14.62 -0.56 -18.51
N ALA A 108 -14.97 -1.62 -19.22
CA ALA A 108 -14.14 -2.82 -19.36
C ALA A 108 -12.73 -2.52 -19.89
N MET A 109 -12.60 -1.56 -20.82
CA MET A 109 -11.29 -1.13 -21.34
C MET A 109 -10.42 -0.58 -20.20
N CYS A 110 -10.97 0.26 -19.31
CA CYS A 110 -10.24 0.86 -18.20
C CYS A 110 -9.87 -0.19 -17.13
N GLY A 111 -10.77 -1.14 -16.87
CA GLY A 111 -10.47 -2.29 -16.00
C GLY A 111 -9.34 -3.16 -16.55
N ARG A 112 -9.35 -3.48 -17.85
CA ARG A 112 -8.26 -4.21 -18.52
C ARG A 112 -6.95 -3.44 -18.42
N ALA A 113 -6.95 -2.15 -18.74
CA ALA A 113 -5.78 -1.29 -18.68
C ALA A 113 -5.18 -1.26 -17.27
N SER A 114 -6.01 -1.15 -16.23
CA SER A 114 -5.56 -1.19 -14.83
C SER A 114 -4.80 -2.48 -14.49
N ILE A 115 -5.30 -3.62 -14.95
CA ILE A 115 -4.64 -4.93 -14.77
C ILE A 115 -3.32 -4.99 -15.52
N ASP A 116 -3.27 -4.49 -16.74
CA ASP A 116 -2.04 -4.49 -17.55
C ASP A 116 -0.96 -3.64 -16.88
N TYR A 117 -1.31 -2.50 -16.27
CA TYR A 117 -0.37 -1.67 -15.49
C TYR A 117 0.17 -2.40 -14.28
N ILE A 118 -0.69 -3.13 -13.55
CA ILE A 118 -0.29 -3.93 -12.39
C ILE A 118 0.64 -5.07 -12.82
N ASN A 119 0.29 -5.82 -13.86
CA ASN A 119 1.14 -6.89 -14.40
C ASN A 119 2.51 -6.37 -14.79
N LYS A 120 2.57 -5.19 -15.44
CA LYS A 120 3.84 -4.55 -15.82
C LYS A 120 4.65 -4.14 -14.59
N ALA A 121 4.00 -3.60 -13.56
CA ALA A 121 4.67 -3.26 -12.31
C ALA A 121 5.27 -4.50 -11.63
N ILE A 122 4.54 -5.61 -11.59
CA ILE A 122 5.01 -6.89 -11.05
C ILE A 122 6.20 -7.43 -11.87
N GLU A 123 6.09 -7.42 -13.21
CA GLU A 123 7.17 -7.83 -14.13
C GLU A 123 8.49 -7.08 -13.86
N LEU A 124 8.41 -5.81 -13.47
CA LEU A 124 9.58 -5.00 -13.16
C LEU A 124 10.10 -5.20 -11.73
N ALA A 125 9.21 -5.49 -10.79
CA ALA A 125 9.55 -5.61 -9.39
C ALA A 125 10.16 -6.97 -9.03
N ASP A 126 9.71 -8.06 -9.64
CA ASP A 126 10.19 -9.42 -9.33
C ASP A 126 11.69 -9.59 -9.67
N PRO A 127 12.21 -9.20 -10.85
CA PRO A 127 13.66 -9.22 -11.10
C PRO A 127 14.38 -8.00 -10.48
N LYS A 128 13.75 -7.24 -9.59
CA LYS A 128 14.31 -6.06 -8.91
C LYS A 128 14.81 -4.96 -9.85
N GLN A 129 14.13 -4.75 -10.98
CA GLN A 129 14.37 -3.59 -11.83
C GLN A 129 13.80 -2.30 -11.23
N VAL A 130 12.84 -2.44 -10.30
CA VAL A 130 12.34 -1.37 -9.44
C VAL A 130 12.38 -1.83 -7.98
N ASP A 131 12.47 -0.89 -7.05
CA ASP A 131 12.66 -1.17 -5.62
C ASP A 131 11.33 -1.29 -4.86
N ALA A 132 10.27 -0.66 -5.38
CA ALA A 132 8.93 -0.71 -4.81
C ALA A 132 7.86 -0.36 -5.85
N ILE A 133 6.61 -0.69 -5.53
CA ILE A 133 5.43 -0.32 -6.30
C ILE A 133 4.56 0.60 -5.45
N ALA A 134 4.12 1.74 -6.01
CA ALA A 134 3.05 2.58 -5.45
C ALA A 134 1.85 2.55 -6.40
N THR A 135 0.64 2.26 -5.88
CA THR A 135 -0.53 2.07 -6.74
C THR A 135 -1.59 3.14 -6.53
N ALA A 136 -2.02 3.77 -7.64
CA ALA A 136 -3.23 4.57 -7.68
C ALA A 136 -4.48 3.67 -7.68
N PRO A 137 -5.68 4.22 -7.39
CA PRO A 137 -6.86 3.41 -7.18
C PRO A 137 -7.37 2.76 -8.48
N VAL A 138 -7.86 1.53 -8.36
CA VAL A 138 -8.55 0.79 -9.43
C VAL A 138 -10.04 0.65 -9.12
N ASN A 139 -10.87 0.49 -10.15
CA ASN A 139 -12.29 0.25 -10.00
C ASN A 139 -12.58 -1.23 -10.22
N THR A 140 -13.09 -1.91 -9.18
CA THR A 140 -13.39 -3.35 -9.24
C THR A 140 -14.51 -3.69 -10.23
N GLU A 141 -15.50 -2.82 -10.39
CA GLU A 141 -16.58 -3.03 -11.36
C GLU A 141 -16.05 -2.92 -12.80
N SER A 142 -15.12 -1.99 -13.09
CA SER A 142 -14.44 -1.89 -14.38
C SER A 142 -13.63 -3.16 -14.69
N ILE A 143 -12.96 -3.72 -13.68
CA ILE A 143 -12.18 -4.96 -13.80
C ILE A 143 -13.10 -6.16 -14.04
N GLN A 144 -14.21 -6.25 -13.30
CA GLN A 144 -15.22 -7.30 -13.50
C GLN A 144 -15.89 -7.17 -14.89
N ALA A 145 -16.17 -5.95 -15.36
CA ALA A 145 -16.67 -5.72 -16.71
C ALA A 145 -15.68 -6.17 -17.79
N ALA A 146 -14.38 -6.19 -17.50
CA ALA A 146 -13.34 -6.77 -18.38
C ALA A 146 -13.27 -8.31 -18.32
N GLY A 147 -14.17 -8.96 -17.58
CA GLY A 147 -14.22 -10.43 -17.43
C GLY A 147 -13.15 -10.98 -16.48
N ILE A 148 -12.62 -10.16 -15.58
CA ILE A 148 -11.60 -10.56 -14.59
C ILE A 148 -12.28 -10.62 -13.23
N ASP A 149 -12.25 -11.78 -12.59
CA ASP A 149 -12.76 -11.96 -11.23
C ASP A 149 -11.73 -11.44 -10.23
N CYS A 150 -12.14 -10.43 -9.46
CA CYS A 150 -11.31 -9.81 -8.45
C CYS A 150 -12.19 -9.07 -7.44
N SER A 151 -12.04 -9.36 -6.16
CA SER A 151 -12.82 -8.72 -5.09
C SER A 151 -12.16 -7.43 -4.60
N CYS A 152 -10.83 -7.37 -4.59
CA CYS A 152 -10.08 -6.18 -4.17
C CYS A 152 -8.66 -6.14 -4.75
N HIS A 153 -8.07 -4.94 -4.74
CA HIS A 153 -6.74 -4.66 -5.28
C HIS A 153 -5.62 -5.53 -4.65
N THR A 154 -5.68 -5.79 -3.35
CA THR A 154 -4.66 -6.61 -2.65
C THR A 154 -4.77 -8.09 -2.99
N GLU A 155 -5.99 -8.62 -3.12
CA GLU A 155 -6.21 -9.99 -3.57
C GLU A 155 -5.65 -10.22 -4.97
N MET A 156 -5.80 -9.24 -5.86
CA MET A 156 -5.24 -9.27 -7.19
C MET A 156 -3.71 -9.46 -7.16
N PHE A 157 -3.00 -8.67 -6.37
CA PHE A 157 -1.56 -8.86 -6.20
C PHE A 157 -1.22 -10.23 -5.61
N GLY A 158 -1.99 -10.69 -4.63
CA GLY A 158 -1.83 -12.04 -4.07
C GLY A 158 -1.98 -13.14 -5.13
N THR A 159 -3.02 -13.08 -5.94
CA THR A 159 -3.28 -14.04 -7.02
C THR A 159 -2.17 -14.01 -8.08
N LEU A 160 -1.79 -12.83 -8.56
CA LEU A 160 -0.76 -12.65 -9.59
C LEU A 160 0.64 -13.08 -9.13
N THR A 161 0.93 -13.02 -7.83
CA THR A 161 2.21 -13.43 -7.24
C THR A 161 2.16 -14.79 -6.56
N GLN A 162 1.02 -15.48 -6.59
CA GLN A 162 0.77 -16.73 -5.87
C GLN A 162 1.03 -16.62 -4.35
N THR A 163 0.89 -15.42 -3.81
CA THR A 163 1.05 -15.15 -2.38
C THR A 163 -0.25 -15.48 -1.65
N LYS A 164 -0.16 -16.44 -0.72
CA LYS A 164 -1.29 -16.75 0.16
C LYS A 164 -1.41 -15.66 1.24
N GLU A 165 -2.60 -15.06 1.36
CA GLU A 165 -2.93 -14.11 2.44
C GLU A 165 -1.90 -12.97 2.61
N PRO A 166 -1.74 -12.05 1.64
CA PRO A 166 -0.90 -10.87 1.85
C PRO A 166 -1.36 -10.10 3.09
N LEU A 167 -0.40 -9.60 3.88
CA LEU A 167 -0.70 -8.87 5.10
C LEU A 167 -0.73 -7.36 4.83
N ILE A 168 -1.83 -6.72 5.17
CA ILE A 168 -2.01 -5.28 5.03
C ILE A 168 -1.64 -4.59 6.35
N MET A 169 -0.82 -3.55 6.25
CA MET A 169 -0.51 -2.61 7.29
C MET A 169 -0.94 -1.21 6.86
N PHE A 170 -1.77 -0.53 7.65
CA PHE A 170 -1.97 0.90 7.46
C PHE A 170 -0.83 1.68 8.09
N GLU A 171 -0.40 2.72 7.38
CA GLU A 171 0.52 3.72 7.92
C GLU A 171 -0.10 5.10 7.80
N VAL A 172 -0.10 5.82 8.89
CA VAL A 172 -0.49 7.23 8.97
C VAL A 172 0.42 7.92 9.99
N ARG A 173 1.24 8.87 9.52
CA ARG A 173 2.33 9.45 10.32
C ARG A 173 3.25 8.33 10.83
N GLU A 174 3.42 8.17 12.16
CA GLU A 174 4.22 7.10 12.78
C GLU A 174 3.38 5.92 13.30
N LEU A 175 2.06 5.96 13.10
CA LEU A 175 1.15 4.91 13.52
C LEU A 175 1.06 3.81 12.46
N ARG A 176 1.36 2.56 12.83
CA ARG A 176 1.25 1.35 11.99
C ARG A 176 0.20 0.44 12.58
N ILE A 177 -0.79 0.06 11.76
CA ILE A 177 -1.93 -0.76 12.19
C ILE A 177 -2.06 -1.98 11.29
N PHE A 178 -2.02 -3.14 11.88
CA PHE A 178 -2.36 -4.42 11.25
C PHE A 178 -3.77 -4.84 11.62
N PHE A 179 -4.35 -5.76 10.87
CA PHE A 179 -5.73 -6.17 11.02
C PHE A 179 -5.83 -7.70 11.09
N LEU A 180 -6.42 -8.23 12.16
CA LEU A 180 -6.72 -9.66 12.30
C LEU A 180 -7.79 -10.10 11.29
N SER A 181 -8.73 -9.21 11.00
CA SER A 181 -9.78 -9.41 10.01
C SER A 181 -10.17 -8.10 9.31
N GLN A 182 -10.51 -8.19 8.02
CA GLN A 182 -10.98 -7.08 7.18
C GLN A 182 -12.09 -7.58 6.24
N LEU A 183 -12.93 -6.67 5.75
CA LEU A 183 -13.94 -6.91 4.71
C LEU A 183 -14.91 -8.09 4.99
N ILE A 184 -15.17 -8.34 6.26
CA ILE A 184 -16.16 -9.32 6.74
C ILE A 184 -17.10 -8.65 7.74
N SER A 185 -18.22 -9.29 8.04
CA SER A 185 -19.16 -8.77 9.05
C SER A 185 -18.50 -8.73 10.44
N LEU A 186 -18.92 -7.77 11.29
CA LEU A 186 -18.41 -7.70 12.67
C LEU A 186 -18.67 -8.99 13.46
N ARG A 187 -19.80 -9.65 13.20
CA ARG A 187 -20.13 -10.95 13.82
C ARG A 187 -19.08 -12.02 13.47
N GLU A 188 -18.72 -12.12 12.21
CA GLU A 188 -17.67 -13.06 11.77
C GLU A 188 -16.30 -12.65 12.31
N ALA A 189 -16.01 -11.34 12.32
CA ALA A 189 -14.74 -10.83 12.87
C ALA A 189 -14.55 -11.24 14.34
N CYS A 190 -15.59 -11.17 15.17
CA CYS A 190 -15.54 -11.63 16.55
C CYS A 190 -15.25 -13.14 16.65
N GLN A 191 -15.80 -13.96 15.75
CA GLN A 191 -15.55 -15.42 15.74
C GLN A 191 -14.11 -15.76 15.33
N LEU A 192 -13.43 -14.88 14.61
CA LEU A 192 -12.02 -15.05 14.23
C LEU A 192 -11.04 -14.65 15.33
N VAL A 193 -11.50 -14.11 16.46
CA VAL A 193 -10.66 -13.79 17.62
C VAL A 193 -10.38 -15.09 18.38
N THR A 194 -9.43 -15.86 17.90
CA THR A 194 -8.97 -17.14 18.51
C THR A 194 -7.50 -17.05 18.87
N GLN A 195 -7.06 -17.84 19.86
CA GLN A 195 -5.67 -17.88 20.30
C GLN A 195 -4.73 -18.18 19.13
N GLU A 196 -5.03 -19.22 18.34
CA GLU A 196 -4.18 -19.67 17.25
C GLU A 196 -4.03 -18.56 16.18
N ARG A 197 -5.15 -17.92 15.81
CA ARG A 197 -5.13 -16.88 14.79
C ARG A 197 -4.39 -15.63 15.26
N ILE A 198 -4.61 -15.19 16.50
CA ILE A 198 -3.90 -14.04 17.08
C ILE A 198 -2.40 -14.34 17.14
N PHE A 199 -2.02 -15.53 17.59
CA PHE A 199 -0.64 -15.95 17.66
C PHE A 199 0.02 -15.95 16.26
N ASP A 200 -0.62 -16.51 15.23
CA ASP A 200 -0.14 -16.48 13.86
C ASP A 200 0.06 -15.03 13.37
N TYR A 201 -0.93 -14.15 13.63
CA TYR A 201 -0.82 -12.74 13.23
C TYR A 201 0.26 -11.97 13.99
N ILE A 202 0.52 -12.28 15.25
CA ILE A 202 1.68 -11.70 15.99
C ILE A 202 2.98 -12.04 15.27
N ILE A 203 3.16 -13.29 14.85
CA ILE A 203 4.35 -13.72 14.10
C ILE A 203 4.43 -12.99 12.76
N ARG A 204 3.36 -12.96 12.00
CA ARG A 204 3.29 -12.32 10.67
C ARG A 204 3.55 -10.82 10.77
N CYS A 205 2.92 -10.11 11.71
CA CYS A 205 3.14 -8.68 11.94
C CYS A 205 4.59 -8.39 12.33
N THR A 206 5.18 -9.20 13.20
CA THR A 206 6.58 -9.04 13.62
C THR A 206 7.54 -9.27 12.44
N LYS A 207 7.29 -10.30 11.63
CA LYS A 207 8.07 -10.55 10.40
C LYS A 207 7.93 -9.40 9.42
N ALA A 208 6.70 -8.88 9.22
CA ALA A 208 6.43 -7.74 8.36
C ALA A 208 7.19 -6.49 8.80
N LEU A 209 7.14 -6.12 10.08
CA LEU A 209 7.90 -5.00 10.62
C LEU A 209 9.40 -5.17 10.38
N LYS A 210 9.94 -6.36 10.64
CA LYS A 210 11.37 -6.67 10.38
C LYS A 210 11.73 -6.54 8.91
N SER A 211 10.87 -7.01 7.99
CA SER A 211 11.12 -6.90 6.54
C SER A 211 11.13 -5.45 6.05
N LEU A 212 10.44 -4.56 6.75
CA LEU A 212 10.41 -3.12 6.51
C LEU A 212 11.56 -2.36 7.23
N GLY A 213 12.46 -3.08 7.92
CA GLY A 213 13.56 -2.46 8.67
C GLY A 213 13.17 -1.94 10.07
N VAL A 214 11.95 -2.18 10.51
CA VAL A 214 11.49 -1.87 11.88
C VAL A 214 11.88 -3.03 12.79
N THR A 215 13.14 -3.05 13.23
CA THR A 215 13.74 -4.22 13.90
C THR A 215 13.66 -4.17 15.43
N GLN A 216 13.38 -3.00 16.00
CA GLN A 216 13.28 -2.81 17.45
C GLN A 216 11.90 -2.29 17.82
N GLY A 217 11.46 -2.64 19.03
CA GLY A 217 10.22 -2.19 19.64
C GLY A 217 9.19 -3.30 19.78
N THR A 218 8.03 -2.93 20.29
CA THR A 218 6.99 -3.84 20.76
C THR A 218 5.75 -3.74 19.88
N LEU A 219 5.20 -4.88 19.45
CA LEU A 219 3.87 -4.97 18.85
C LEU A 219 2.82 -4.94 19.97
N ALA A 220 1.80 -4.09 19.86
CA ALA A 220 0.65 -4.11 20.76
C ALA A 220 -0.52 -4.87 20.14
N VAL A 221 -1.16 -5.77 20.89
CA VAL A 221 -2.43 -6.38 20.50
C VAL A 221 -3.56 -5.63 21.18
N ALA A 222 -4.49 -5.08 20.39
CA ALA A 222 -5.65 -4.37 20.92
C ALA A 222 -6.60 -5.33 21.64
N SER A 223 -7.36 -4.84 22.62
CA SER A 223 -8.49 -5.59 23.18
C SER A 223 -9.67 -5.59 22.21
N LEU A 224 -10.54 -6.58 22.34
CA LEU A 224 -11.83 -6.65 21.64
C LEU A 224 -12.88 -5.86 22.43
N ASN A 225 -12.95 -6.13 23.73
CA ASN A 225 -13.97 -5.59 24.62
C ASN A 225 -13.47 -4.35 25.39
N PRO A 226 -14.40 -3.48 25.83
CA PRO A 226 -14.04 -2.32 26.64
C PRO A 226 -13.31 -2.71 27.92
N ARG A 227 -12.35 -1.84 28.36
CA ARG A 227 -11.60 -1.98 29.63
C ARG A 227 -10.81 -3.28 29.79
N ASN A 228 -10.42 -3.93 28.68
CA ASN A 228 -9.72 -5.22 28.69
C ASN A 228 -10.42 -6.31 29.53
N CYS A 229 -11.75 -6.28 29.60
CA CYS A 229 -12.53 -7.16 30.47
C CYS A 229 -11.87 -7.30 31.82
N GLU A 230 -12.00 -6.26 32.66
CA GLU A 230 -11.60 -6.34 34.08
C GLU A 230 -11.88 -7.76 34.57
N LYS A 231 -10.95 -8.40 35.27
CA LYS A 231 -10.82 -9.84 35.63
C LYS A 231 -12.10 -10.68 35.84
N ASN A 232 -13.27 -10.12 35.64
CA ASN A 232 -14.59 -10.72 35.90
C ASN A 232 -15.35 -11.20 34.67
N ALA A 233 -14.78 -11.09 33.44
CA ALA A 233 -15.44 -11.48 32.18
C ALA A 233 -16.86 -10.93 31.99
N SER A 234 -17.23 -9.88 32.71
CA SER A 234 -18.60 -9.32 32.69
C SER A 234 -18.96 -8.65 31.36
N LEU A 235 -17.97 -8.30 30.54
CA LEU A 235 -18.12 -7.64 29.24
C LEU A 235 -17.68 -8.51 28.06
N GLY A 236 -17.36 -9.79 28.30
CA GLY A 236 -16.81 -10.74 27.35
C GLY A 236 -15.63 -11.50 27.97
N ASP A 237 -15.20 -12.56 27.35
CA ASP A 237 -14.11 -13.40 27.85
C ASP A 237 -12.99 -13.67 26.80
N GLU A 238 -13.09 -13.00 25.65
CA GLU A 238 -12.15 -13.17 24.53
C GLU A 238 -10.73 -12.75 24.92
N GLU A 239 -10.57 -11.74 25.77
CA GLU A 239 -9.27 -11.32 26.29
C GLU A 239 -8.61 -12.45 27.07
N ILE A 240 -9.34 -13.05 27.99
CA ILE A 240 -8.85 -14.08 28.90
C ILE A 240 -8.65 -15.41 28.18
N LYS A 241 -9.59 -15.79 27.29
CA LYS A 241 -9.58 -17.08 26.61
C LYS A 241 -8.66 -17.14 25.39
N HIS A 242 -8.47 -16.01 24.72
CA HIS A 242 -7.82 -16.00 23.40
C HIS A 242 -6.66 -15.01 23.30
N ILE A 243 -6.83 -13.75 23.73
CA ILE A 243 -5.81 -12.72 23.49
C ILE A 243 -4.64 -12.87 24.45
N GLU A 244 -4.88 -12.96 25.76
CA GLU A 244 -3.83 -13.13 26.77
C GLU A 244 -3.01 -14.41 26.52
N PRO A 245 -3.61 -15.60 26.29
CA PRO A 245 -2.85 -16.80 26.01
C PRO A 245 -1.99 -16.69 24.74
N ALA A 246 -2.50 -16.07 23.66
CA ALA A 246 -1.73 -15.88 22.44
C ALA A 246 -0.52 -14.96 22.65
N VAL A 247 -0.71 -13.87 23.40
CA VAL A 247 0.37 -12.92 23.75
C VAL A 247 1.40 -13.60 24.63
N GLN A 248 1.00 -14.35 25.66
CA GLN A 248 1.89 -15.07 26.54
C GLN A 248 2.71 -16.14 25.79
N GLU A 249 2.06 -16.90 24.91
CA GLU A 249 2.74 -17.88 24.06
C GLU A 249 3.80 -17.21 23.16
N ALA A 250 3.46 -16.09 22.56
CA ALA A 250 4.38 -15.33 21.72
C ALA A 250 5.58 -14.79 22.53
N GLN A 251 5.34 -14.28 23.75
CA GLN A 251 6.40 -13.81 24.64
C GLN A 251 7.35 -14.95 25.04
N VAL A 252 6.82 -16.13 25.39
CA VAL A 252 7.64 -17.32 25.69
C VAL A 252 8.51 -17.71 24.51
N ARG A 253 8.05 -17.52 23.29
CA ARG A 253 8.83 -17.75 22.05
C ARG A 253 9.75 -16.60 21.68
N GLY A 254 9.87 -15.57 22.52
CA GLY A 254 10.82 -14.45 22.36
C GLY A 254 10.33 -13.30 21.49
N TYR A 255 9.03 -13.25 21.13
CA TYR A 255 8.47 -12.10 20.42
C TYR A 255 8.25 -10.93 21.37
N GLN A 256 8.63 -9.72 20.90
CA GLN A 256 8.38 -8.48 21.65
C GLN A 256 6.94 -8.03 21.36
N VAL A 257 6.00 -8.47 22.20
CA VAL A 257 4.57 -8.20 22.08
C VAL A 257 3.96 -7.95 23.44
N VAL A 258 2.96 -7.08 23.49
CA VAL A 258 2.15 -6.80 24.68
C VAL A 258 0.67 -6.78 24.31
N GLY A 259 -0.18 -7.14 25.25
CA GLY A 259 -1.62 -7.16 25.04
C GLY A 259 -2.32 -8.09 26.06
N PRO A 260 -3.65 -8.04 26.08
CA PRO A 260 -4.51 -7.04 25.40
C PRO A 260 -4.30 -5.63 25.96
N ILE A 261 -4.26 -4.64 25.06
CA ILE A 261 -4.19 -3.22 25.43
C ILE A 261 -5.53 -2.58 25.06
N SER A 262 -6.13 -1.83 26.00
CA SER A 262 -7.43 -1.19 25.77
C SER A 262 -7.44 -0.35 24.49
N VAL A 263 -8.50 -0.52 23.71
CA VAL A 263 -8.69 0.24 22.46
C VAL A 263 -8.80 1.75 22.71
N ASP A 264 -9.17 2.17 23.92
CA ASP A 264 -9.34 3.57 24.28
C ASP A 264 -8.02 4.38 24.16
N PHE A 265 -6.88 3.68 24.27
CA PHE A 265 -5.58 4.37 24.26
C PHE A 265 -4.45 3.66 23.48
N VAL A 266 -4.65 2.43 22.97
CA VAL A 266 -3.57 1.69 22.28
C VAL A 266 -3.02 2.45 21.09
N PHE A 267 -3.89 3.03 20.25
CA PHE A 267 -3.49 3.80 19.07
C PHE A 267 -2.81 5.11 19.44
N HIS A 268 -3.31 5.78 20.49
CA HIS A 268 -2.68 7.00 21.01
C HIS A 268 -1.27 6.73 21.53
N LYS A 269 -1.08 5.66 22.31
CA LYS A 269 0.25 5.27 22.80
C LYS A 269 1.19 4.84 21.67
N ALA A 270 0.67 4.15 20.65
CA ALA A 270 1.48 3.79 19.48
C ALA A 270 1.95 5.05 18.74
N LEU A 271 1.08 6.05 18.55
CA LEU A 271 1.44 7.32 17.95
C LEU A 271 2.51 8.08 18.75
N GLN A 272 2.55 7.90 20.08
CA GLN A 272 3.60 8.44 20.96
C GLN A 272 4.91 7.63 20.94
N GLY A 273 4.98 6.54 20.15
CA GLY A 273 6.18 5.72 20.01
C GLY A 273 6.34 4.63 21.08
N HIS A 274 5.32 4.38 21.93
CA HIS A 274 5.38 3.27 22.89
C HIS A 274 5.32 1.90 22.21
N TYR A 275 4.72 1.82 21.02
CA TYR A 275 4.59 0.59 20.22
C TYR A 275 4.98 0.84 18.77
N ASN A 276 5.61 -0.14 18.13
CA ASN A 276 6.02 -0.04 16.73
C ASN A 276 4.90 -0.36 15.76
N GLY A 277 3.87 -1.03 16.23
CA GLY A 277 2.67 -1.35 15.49
C GLY A 277 1.57 -1.83 16.43
N VAL A 278 0.35 -1.80 15.95
CA VAL A 278 -0.85 -2.27 16.66
C VAL A 278 -1.50 -3.35 15.80
N LEU A 279 -1.76 -4.53 16.37
CA LEU A 279 -2.65 -5.51 15.79
C LEU A 279 -4.08 -5.17 16.25
N SER A 280 -4.89 -4.61 15.36
CA SER A 280 -6.32 -4.43 15.57
C SER A 280 -7.07 -5.71 15.23
N LEU A 281 -8.20 -5.96 15.90
CA LEU A 281 -8.90 -7.24 15.79
C LEU A 281 -9.95 -7.25 14.68
N HIS A 282 -10.45 -6.08 14.29
CA HIS A 282 -11.41 -5.98 13.20
C HIS A 282 -11.26 -4.68 12.41
N HIS A 283 -11.85 -4.66 11.20
CA HIS A 283 -11.74 -3.57 10.23
C HIS A 283 -12.01 -2.18 10.85
N ALA A 284 -13.19 -1.97 11.46
CA ALA A 284 -13.58 -0.65 11.95
C ALA A 284 -12.65 -0.14 13.07
N GLN A 285 -12.11 -1.03 13.91
CA GLN A 285 -11.24 -0.65 15.03
C GLN A 285 -9.98 0.09 14.55
N GLY A 286 -9.31 -0.45 13.54
CA GLY A 286 -8.09 0.17 12.99
C GLY A 286 -8.38 1.28 11.98
N HIS A 287 -9.39 1.11 11.11
CA HIS A 287 -9.74 2.11 10.10
C HIS A 287 -10.22 3.44 10.70
N VAL A 288 -11.09 3.39 11.72
CA VAL A 288 -11.56 4.60 12.39
C VAL A 288 -10.40 5.33 13.05
N ALA A 289 -9.52 4.61 13.74
CA ALA A 289 -8.35 5.22 14.38
C ALA A 289 -7.42 5.90 13.33
N ALA A 290 -7.08 5.22 12.26
CA ALA A 290 -6.20 5.76 11.21
C ALA A 290 -6.83 6.96 10.50
N LYS A 291 -8.05 6.80 9.98
CA LYS A 291 -8.70 7.81 9.13
C LYS A 291 -9.20 9.03 9.91
N THR A 292 -9.48 8.88 11.21
CA THR A 292 -9.77 10.03 12.08
C THR A 292 -8.51 10.83 12.39
N LEU A 293 -7.35 10.15 12.50
CA LEU A 293 -6.07 10.82 12.73
C LEU A 293 -5.66 11.69 11.53
N ASP A 294 -5.71 11.12 10.31
CA ASP A 294 -5.41 11.83 9.07
C ASP A 294 -5.94 11.04 7.88
N PHE A 295 -7.11 11.43 7.36
CA PHE A 295 -7.78 10.71 6.28
C PHE A 295 -6.94 10.68 5.01
N ASP A 296 -6.40 11.84 4.61
CA ASP A 296 -5.69 12.00 3.34
C ASP A 296 -4.33 11.29 3.33
N ARG A 297 -3.66 11.21 4.50
CA ARG A 297 -2.34 10.58 4.62
C ARG A 297 -2.37 9.13 5.10
N THR A 298 -3.56 8.56 5.29
CA THR A 298 -3.67 7.12 5.57
C THR A 298 -3.42 6.34 4.28
N ILE A 299 -2.38 5.52 4.27
CA ILE A 299 -2.03 4.64 3.14
C ILE A 299 -1.89 3.19 3.61
N SER A 300 -1.93 2.25 2.69
CA SER A 300 -1.60 0.86 2.99
C SER A 300 -0.23 0.45 2.46
N VAL A 301 0.42 -0.41 3.23
CA VAL A 301 1.61 -1.16 2.83
C VAL A 301 1.23 -2.64 2.82
N THR A 302 1.44 -3.30 1.70
CA THR A 302 1.21 -4.74 1.57
C THR A 302 2.52 -5.48 1.75
N THR A 303 2.58 -6.38 2.72
CA THR A 303 3.72 -7.25 3.00
C THR A 303 3.38 -8.72 2.71
N GLY A 304 4.39 -9.58 2.65
CA GLY A 304 4.22 -10.97 2.22
C GLY A 304 4.32 -11.18 0.71
N LEU A 305 4.27 -10.11 -0.09
CA LEU A 305 4.56 -10.15 -1.51
C LEU A 305 6.09 -10.27 -1.74
N PRO A 306 6.55 -10.75 -2.91
CA PRO A 306 7.98 -10.81 -3.24
C PRO A 306 8.63 -9.42 -3.40
N PHE A 307 7.85 -8.36 -3.42
CA PHE A 307 8.26 -6.95 -3.51
C PHE A 307 7.46 -6.08 -2.55
N LEU A 308 7.94 -4.88 -2.28
CA LEU A 308 7.25 -3.86 -1.49
C LEU A 308 6.16 -3.19 -2.31
N ARG A 309 4.95 -3.10 -1.76
CA ARG A 309 3.83 -2.36 -2.35
C ARG A 309 3.21 -1.41 -1.35
N SER A 310 3.01 -0.16 -1.76
CA SER A 310 2.14 0.81 -1.09
C SER A 310 0.93 1.17 -1.95
N SER A 311 -0.12 1.68 -1.33
CA SER A 311 -1.34 2.09 -2.03
C SER A 311 -2.06 3.20 -1.28
N VAL A 312 -2.77 4.03 -2.01
CA VAL A 312 -3.77 4.93 -1.43
C VAL A 312 -4.94 4.15 -0.84
N GLU A 313 -5.61 4.73 0.14
CA GLU A 313 -6.74 4.12 0.85
C GLU A 313 -8.09 4.81 0.55
N HIS A 314 -8.22 5.33 -0.66
CA HIS A 314 -9.47 5.84 -1.24
C HIS A 314 -9.74 5.20 -2.60
N GLY A 315 -10.97 5.27 -3.07
CA GLY A 315 -11.39 4.72 -4.36
C GLY A 315 -11.09 5.65 -5.54
N THR A 316 -11.62 5.27 -6.70
CA THR A 316 -11.46 5.98 -7.98
C THR A 316 -12.21 7.29 -8.08
N ALA A 317 -13.10 7.61 -7.13
CA ALA A 317 -13.87 8.84 -6.99
C ALA A 317 -14.42 9.34 -8.36
N PHE A 318 -15.23 8.50 -8.99
CA PHE A 318 -15.79 8.76 -10.33
C PHE A 318 -16.62 10.03 -10.41
N ASP A 319 -17.20 10.47 -9.29
CA ASP A 319 -17.97 11.70 -9.14
C ASP A 319 -17.16 13.00 -9.39
N ILE A 320 -15.85 12.94 -9.16
CA ILE A 320 -14.94 14.08 -9.35
C ILE A 320 -13.86 13.83 -10.43
N ALA A 321 -13.84 12.64 -11.04
CA ALA A 321 -12.87 12.29 -12.07
C ALA A 321 -13.01 13.20 -13.32
N GLY A 322 -11.88 13.61 -13.89
CA GLY A 322 -11.84 14.51 -15.05
C GLY A 322 -12.00 16.00 -14.70
N ARG A 323 -12.04 16.36 -13.41
CA ARG A 323 -12.23 17.76 -12.97
C ARG A 323 -10.93 18.42 -12.49
N GLY A 324 -9.85 17.70 -12.35
CA GLY A 324 -8.56 18.22 -11.88
C GLY A 324 -8.56 18.67 -10.41
N ILE A 325 -9.58 18.31 -9.61
CA ILE A 325 -9.75 18.77 -8.22
C ILE A 325 -9.36 17.72 -7.16
N ALA A 326 -9.11 16.48 -7.57
CA ALA A 326 -8.73 15.41 -6.65
C ALA A 326 -7.43 15.76 -5.91
N SER A 327 -7.37 15.42 -4.60
CA SER A 327 -6.20 15.63 -3.77
C SER A 327 -5.13 14.59 -4.06
N GLU A 328 -3.88 15.01 -4.26
CA GLU A 328 -2.73 14.13 -4.48
C GLU A 328 -2.03 13.68 -3.18
N VAL A 329 -2.50 14.14 -2.03
CA VAL A 329 -1.82 13.91 -0.74
C VAL A 329 -1.63 12.42 -0.47
N GLY A 330 -2.66 11.60 -0.62
CA GLY A 330 -2.57 10.16 -0.42
C GLY A 330 -1.59 9.48 -1.38
N MET A 331 -1.57 9.87 -2.66
CA MET A 331 -0.64 9.31 -3.63
C MET A 331 0.81 9.71 -3.34
N THR A 332 1.01 10.97 -2.94
CA THR A 332 2.33 11.44 -2.49
C THR A 332 2.82 10.65 -1.28
N GLU A 333 1.98 10.47 -0.25
CA GLU A 333 2.33 9.67 0.93
C GLU A 333 2.62 8.20 0.55
N ALA A 334 1.84 7.59 -0.33
CA ALA A 334 2.10 6.23 -0.79
C ALA A 334 3.50 6.11 -1.45
N ILE A 335 3.89 7.07 -2.30
CA ILE A 335 5.23 7.11 -2.90
C ILE A 335 6.31 7.30 -1.83
N LEU A 336 6.12 8.24 -0.89
CA LEU A 336 7.10 8.51 0.16
C LEU A 336 7.30 7.32 1.10
N VAL A 337 6.22 6.63 1.46
CA VAL A 337 6.30 5.43 2.32
C VAL A 337 6.93 4.25 1.57
N ALA A 338 6.61 4.04 0.30
CA ALA A 338 7.33 3.06 -0.54
C ALA A 338 8.84 3.36 -0.53
N THR A 339 9.20 4.61 -0.72
CA THR A 339 10.60 5.07 -0.69
C THR A 339 11.27 4.84 0.66
N LYS A 340 10.57 5.12 1.76
CA LYS A 340 11.05 4.95 3.14
C LYS A 340 11.46 3.50 3.42
N TYR A 341 10.67 2.55 2.95
CA TYR A 341 10.89 1.13 3.26
C TYR A 341 11.71 0.38 2.20
N ALA A 342 11.77 0.85 0.97
CA ALA A 342 12.48 0.18 -0.13
C ALA A 342 13.93 -0.23 0.20
N PRO A 343 14.78 0.63 0.83
CA PRO A 343 16.16 0.25 1.15
C PRO A 343 16.29 -0.89 2.16
N HIS A 344 15.26 -1.12 2.95
CA HIS A 344 15.26 -2.10 4.05
C HIS A 344 14.48 -3.36 3.69
N PHE A 345 13.65 -3.29 2.66
CA PHE A 345 12.72 -4.35 2.32
C PHE A 345 13.46 -5.64 1.95
N LYS A 346 13.09 -6.71 2.65
CA LYS A 346 13.51 -8.08 2.35
C LYS A 346 12.25 -8.91 2.16
N ALA A 347 12.11 -9.49 0.96
CA ALA A 347 11.02 -10.43 0.70
C ALA A 347 11.04 -11.52 1.78
N GLN A 348 9.85 -11.86 2.28
CA GLN A 348 9.72 -12.96 3.23
C GLN A 348 9.80 -14.27 2.44
N ALA A 349 10.72 -15.17 2.83
CA ALA A 349 10.85 -16.49 2.26
C ALA A 349 9.74 -17.42 2.77
#